data_1037d244cb7f2e1f03f62f03f571b8a9
#
_entry.id   1037d244cb7f2e1f03f62f03f571b8a9
#
_cell.length_a   1.000
_cell.length_b   1.000
_cell.length_c   1.000
_cell.angle_alpha   90.00
_cell.angle_beta   90.00
_cell.angle_gamma   90.00
#
_symmetry.space_group_name_H-M   'P 1'
#
loop_
_entity.id
_entity.type
_entity.pdbx_description
1 polymer ?
#
loop_
_entity_poly.entity_id
_entity_poly.type
_entity_poly.pdbx_seq_one_letter_code
_entity_poly.pdbx_strand_id
1 'polypeptide(L)'
;MRTKTTALLLAACTLWSGMFCAAGAANFTDVAPDAWYAEAVGYCTEHGLMTGVSDTAFAPEDTMTRAMLVTILYRQAGSPAVSHTVSFTDVAAEAWYAQAVAWAAANSVAGGYGDGCFGPEEPVTREQMAAFLWRRAGSPEAQDRQVFADQTMISAYAVDAVDWAQETGIVSGRGENRFEPAGLVTRAESAVMLYRWLSGEDNTQQTEPGQDIPLLRIEAGGRAFTVVMEDNPTARAFLEQCPMTLSMTELNGNEKYYDLENALPADPQQAGQIHAGDLLLYRDNCVVLFYEDFSTTYAYTRLGSVEDPAGLADALGSGAVSVSFEVQS
;
A
#
# COMPACT_ATOMS: atom_id res chain seq x y z
N MET A 1 -6.67 -23.62 67.77
CA MET A 1 -5.67 -23.79 66.68
C MET A 1 -6.38 -24.36 65.48
N ARG A 2 -6.65 -23.56 64.45
CA ARG A 2 -7.29 -23.98 63.20
C ARG A 2 -6.26 -23.80 62.08
N THR A 3 -5.77 -24.93 61.61
CA THR A 3 -4.86 -25.05 60.48
C THR A 3 -5.63 -24.82 59.17
N LYS A 4 -5.28 -23.78 58.42
CA LYS A 4 -5.79 -23.55 57.07
C LYS A 4 -4.91 -24.31 56.05
N THR A 5 -5.53 -25.28 55.41
CA THR A 5 -4.90 -26.00 54.29
C THR A 5 -5.16 -25.24 53.02
N THR A 6 -4.12 -24.69 52.42
CA THR A 6 -4.16 -24.00 51.12
C THR A 6 -4.03 -25.05 50.01
N ALA A 7 -5.07 -25.26 49.23
CA ALA A 7 -5.04 -26.10 48.05
C ALA A 7 -4.40 -25.35 46.88
N LEU A 8 -3.29 -25.86 46.40
CA LEU A 8 -2.59 -25.38 45.19
C LEU A 8 -3.22 -26.04 43.98
N LEU A 9 -3.99 -25.28 43.21
CA LEU A 9 -4.49 -25.72 41.90
C LEU A 9 -3.36 -25.57 40.87
N LEU A 10 -2.75 -26.67 40.47
CA LEU A 10 -1.89 -26.75 39.30
C LEU A 10 -2.81 -26.73 38.05
N ALA A 11 -2.81 -25.64 37.33
CA ALA A 11 -3.35 -25.56 35.99
C ALA A 11 -2.35 -26.24 35.02
N ALA A 12 -2.68 -27.45 34.55
CA ALA A 12 -1.97 -28.12 33.49
C ALA A 12 -2.24 -27.42 32.18
N CYS A 13 -1.32 -26.55 31.72
CA CYS A 13 -1.25 -26.07 30.35
C CYS A 13 -0.86 -27.26 29.45
N THR A 14 -1.86 -27.89 28.84
CA THR A 14 -1.61 -28.81 27.72
C THR A 14 -1.14 -28.01 26.52
N LEU A 15 0.16 -28.05 26.27
CA LEU A 15 0.76 -27.62 25.02
C LEU A 15 0.21 -28.48 23.89
N TRP A 16 -0.78 -27.99 23.18
CA TRP A 16 -1.19 -28.56 21.93
C TRP A 16 -0.17 -28.11 20.89
N SER A 17 0.85 -28.94 20.70
CA SER A 17 1.76 -28.87 19.58
C SER A 17 0.97 -29.23 18.31
N GLY A 18 0.22 -28.26 17.79
CA GLY A 18 -0.27 -28.31 16.43
C GLY A 18 0.96 -28.26 15.52
N MET A 19 1.16 -29.35 14.81
CA MET A 19 2.14 -29.47 13.75
C MET A 19 1.71 -28.51 12.63
N PHE A 20 2.15 -27.26 12.73
CA PHE A 20 2.07 -26.33 11.62
C PHE A 20 2.97 -26.89 10.53
N CYS A 21 2.35 -27.51 9.53
CA CYS A 21 2.98 -27.69 8.24
C CYS A 21 3.29 -26.28 7.75
N ALA A 22 4.54 -25.88 7.75
CA ALA A 22 4.99 -24.67 7.07
C ALA A 22 4.64 -24.88 5.60
N ALA A 23 3.48 -24.37 5.18
CA ALA A 23 3.21 -24.11 3.78
C ALA A 23 4.25 -23.07 3.40
N GLY A 24 5.28 -23.49 2.62
CA GLY A 24 6.30 -22.56 2.14
C GLY A 24 5.61 -21.38 1.48
N ALA A 25 6.11 -20.17 1.72
CA ALA A 25 5.65 -18.97 1.09
C ALA A 25 5.43 -19.25 -0.41
N ALA A 26 4.20 -19.06 -0.89
CA ALA A 26 3.88 -19.31 -2.28
C ALA A 26 4.70 -18.33 -3.13
N ASN A 27 5.68 -18.85 -3.88
CA ASN A 27 6.50 -18.03 -4.77
C ASN A 27 5.67 -17.70 -6.02
N PHE A 28 4.91 -16.64 -5.95
CA PHE A 28 4.20 -16.11 -7.10
C PHE A 28 5.18 -15.38 -8.04
N THR A 29 5.16 -15.74 -9.32
CA THR A 29 6.09 -15.16 -10.31
C THR A 29 5.75 -13.72 -10.67
N ASP A 30 4.55 -13.28 -10.35
CA ASP A 30 4.00 -11.93 -10.56
C ASP A 30 4.03 -11.06 -9.28
N VAL A 31 4.70 -11.53 -8.22
CA VAL A 31 4.97 -10.77 -7.00
C VAL A 31 6.48 -10.62 -6.88
N ALA A 32 7.00 -9.44 -7.22
CA ALA A 32 8.41 -9.14 -7.05
C ALA A 32 8.76 -9.14 -5.55
N PRO A 33 9.92 -9.67 -5.12
CA PRO A 33 10.28 -9.75 -3.70
C PRO A 33 10.35 -8.39 -3.00
N ASP A 34 10.62 -7.33 -3.75
CA ASP A 34 10.72 -5.93 -3.33
C ASP A 34 9.44 -5.12 -3.61
N ALA A 35 8.36 -5.77 -4.07
CA ALA A 35 7.09 -5.10 -4.25
C ALA A 35 6.52 -4.64 -2.89
N TRP A 36 5.98 -3.42 -2.83
CA TRP A 36 5.41 -2.81 -1.62
C TRP A 36 4.36 -3.68 -0.91
N TYR A 37 3.76 -4.63 -1.64
CA TYR A 37 2.76 -5.57 -1.14
C TYR A 37 3.31 -6.99 -0.88
N ALA A 38 4.59 -7.27 -1.17
CA ALA A 38 5.13 -8.63 -1.15
C ALA A 38 4.99 -9.29 0.23
N GLU A 39 5.32 -8.57 1.30
CA GLU A 39 5.19 -9.05 2.68
C GLU A 39 3.73 -9.33 3.04
N ALA A 40 2.83 -8.42 2.69
CA ALA A 40 1.40 -8.58 2.95
C ALA A 40 0.79 -9.77 2.18
N VAL A 41 1.21 -9.98 0.94
CA VAL A 41 0.83 -11.16 0.16
C VAL A 41 1.34 -12.43 0.82
N GLY A 42 2.61 -12.45 1.26
CA GLY A 42 3.20 -13.55 2.02
C GLY A 42 2.38 -13.85 3.27
N TYR A 43 2.13 -12.85 4.10
CA TYR A 43 1.31 -12.96 5.31
C TYR A 43 -0.08 -13.53 5.01
N CYS A 44 -0.80 -12.94 4.05
CA CYS A 44 -2.16 -13.38 3.72
C CYS A 44 -2.21 -14.82 3.20
N THR A 45 -1.19 -15.26 2.47
CA THR A 45 -1.13 -16.63 1.94
C THR A 45 -0.73 -17.64 3.01
N GLU A 46 0.25 -17.34 3.86
CA GLU A 46 0.69 -18.17 4.97
C GLU A 46 -0.43 -18.40 6.00
N HIS A 47 -1.26 -17.39 6.23
CA HIS A 47 -2.40 -17.48 7.14
C HIS A 47 -3.68 -18.03 6.47
N GLY A 48 -3.60 -18.44 5.18
CA GLY A 48 -4.73 -19.01 4.46
C GLY A 48 -5.89 -18.04 4.19
N LEU A 49 -5.64 -16.74 4.29
CA LEU A 49 -6.63 -15.69 4.04
C LEU A 49 -6.86 -15.51 2.54
N MET A 50 -5.78 -15.37 1.79
CA MET A 50 -5.78 -15.24 0.34
C MET A 50 -5.02 -16.41 -0.31
N THR A 51 -5.34 -16.69 -1.56
CA THR A 51 -4.65 -17.67 -2.40
C THR A 51 -4.31 -17.04 -3.73
N GLY A 52 -3.33 -17.61 -4.45
CA GLY A 52 -3.11 -17.24 -5.85
C GLY A 52 -4.35 -17.51 -6.73
N VAL A 53 -4.40 -16.90 -7.87
CA VAL A 53 -5.34 -17.23 -8.96
C VAL A 53 -4.91 -18.52 -9.66
N SER A 54 -3.64 -18.90 -9.49
CA SER A 54 -3.04 -20.18 -9.86
C SER A 54 -1.93 -20.55 -8.87
N ASP A 55 -1.28 -21.69 -9.09
CA ASP A 55 -0.14 -22.12 -8.24
C ASP A 55 1.06 -21.17 -8.32
N THR A 56 1.17 -20.35 -9.37
CA THR A 56 2.31 -19.48 -9.64
C THR A 56 1.95 -18.00 -9.82
N ALA A 57 0.69 -17.63 -9.79
CA ALA A 57 0.25 -16.26 -9.99
C ALA A 57 -0.70 -15.80 -8.89
N PHE A 58 -0.43 -14.62 -8.34
CA PHE A 58 -1.28 -13.95 -7.35
C PHE A 58 -2.28 -12.98 -7.99
N ALA A 59 -1.94 -12.39 -9.13
CA ALA A 59 -2.67 -11.32 -9.81
C ALA A 59 -2.85 -10.08 -8.92
N PRO A 60 -1.76 -9.40 -8.51
CA PRO A 60 -1.81 -8.29 -7.56
C PRO A 60 -2.65 -7.10 -8.04
N GLU A 61 -2.65 -6.84 -9.35
CA GLU A 61 -3.37 -5.70 -9.97
C GLU A 61 -4.85 -5.99 -10.26
N ASP A 62 -5.29 -7.24 -10.14
CA ASP A 62 -6.70 -7.58 -10.36
C ASP A 62 -7.56 -6.97 -9.25
N THR A 63 -8.76 -6.51 -9.60
CA THR A 63 -9.70 -5.94 -8.63
C THR A 63 -10.25 -7.01 -7.68
N MET A 64 -10.45 -6.63 -6.42
CA MET A 64 -11.11 -7.46 -5.42
C MET A 64 -12.62 -7.44 -5.63
N THR A 65 -13.27 -8.62 -5.72
CA THR A 65 -14.73 -8.69 -5.73
C THR A 65 -15.30 -8.79 -4.33
N ARG A 66 -16.60 -8.47 -4.17
CA ARG A 66 -17.29 -8.57 -2.88
C ARG A 66 -17.33 -10.00 -2.36
N ALA A 67 -17.52 -11.00 -3.26
CA ALA A 67 -17.45 -12.42 -2.89
C ALA A 67 -16.06 -12.83 -2.38
N MET A 68 -15.00 -12.36 -3.02
CA MET A 68 -13.63 -12.60 -2.57
C MET A 68 -13.39 -12.02 -1.16
N LEU A 69 -13.76 -10.75 -0.95
CA LEU A 69 -13.54 -10.08 0.33
C LEU A 69 -14.29 -10.76 1.48
N VAL A 70 -15.58 -11.04 1.33
CA VAL A 70 -16.33 -11.73 2.41
C VAL A 70 -15.80 -13.13 2.66
N THR A 71 -15.26 -13.82 1.65
CA THR A 71 -14.63 -15.13 1.82
C THR A 71 -13.34 -15.04 2.63
N ILE A 72 -12.54 -14.00 2.41
CA ILE A 72 -11.34 -13.72 3.22
C ILE A 72 -11.73 -13.45 4.68
N LEU A 73 -12.73 -12.60 4.92
CA LEU A 73 -13.20 -12.29 6.27
C LEU A 73 -13.85 -13.49 6.97
N TYR A 74 -14.52 -14.36 6.22
CA TYR A 74 -15.06 -15.62 6.71
C TYR A 74 -13.94 -16.58 7.13
N ARG A 75 -12.89 -16.73 6.32
CA ARG A 75 -11.67 -17.50 6.67
C ARG A 75 -10.97 -16.93 7.90
N GLN A 76 -10.82 -15.61 7.96
CA GLN A 76 -10.26 -14.92 9.12
C GLN A 76 -11.06 -15.20 10.41
N ALA A 77 -12.38 -15.39 10.31
CA ALA A 77 -13.22 -15.79 11.42
C ALA A 77 -13.11 -17.28 11.79
N GLY A 78 -12.28 -18.07 11.11
CA GLY A 78 -12.13 -19.51 11.32
C GLY A 78 -13.18 -20.34 10.59
N SER A 79 -13.84 -19.79 9.57
CA SER A 79 -14.86 -20.47 8.74
C SER A 79 -15.96 -21.16 9.57
N PRO A 80 -16.63 -20.43 10.49
CA PRO A 80 -17.61 -21.04 11.39
C PRO A 80 -18.80 -21.61 10.64
N ALA A 81 -19.42 -22.66 11.19
CA ALA A 81 -20.62 -23.22 10.60
C ALA A 81 -21.75 -22.18 10.52
N VAL A 82 -22.38 -22.05 9.36
CA VAL A 82 -23.48 -21.11 9.13
C VAL A 82 -24.81 -21.86 9.29
N SER A 83 -25.56 -21.48 10.33
CA SER A 83 -26.87 -22.12 10.63
C SER A 83 -28.07 -21.45 9.96
N HIS A 84 -27.88 -20.26 9.37
CA HIS A 84 -28.93 -19.49 8.74
C HIS A 84 -28.63 -19.26 7.26
N THR A 85 -29.60 -19.58 6.41
CA THR A 85 -29.56 -19.24 4.98
C THR A 85 -30.10 -17.82 4.81
N VAL A 86 -29.21 -16.85 4.57
CA VAL A 86 -29.64 -15.59 3.99
C VAL A 86 -29.75 -15.81 2.49
N SER A 87 -30.91 -15.55 1.93
CA SER A 87 -31.17 -15.77 0.51
C SER A 87 -31.02 -14.46 -0.24
N PHE A 88 -29.96 -14.36 -1.03
CA PHE A 88 -29.83 -13.35 -2.06
C PHE A 88 -30.15 -13.99 -3.42
N THR A 89 -30.84 -13.26 -4.28
CA THR A 89 -31.32 -13.78 -5.58
C THR A 89 -30.17 -14.05 -6.56
N ASP A 90 -29.04 -13.41 -6.38
CA ASP A 90 -27.83 -13.49 -7.19
C ASP A 90 -26.71 -14.37 -6.57
N VAL A 91 -27.03 -15.10 -5.48
CA VAL A 91 -26.11 -16.03 -4.81
C VAL A 91 -26.62 -17.44 -4.94
N ALA A 92 -26.03 -18.23 -5.84
CA ALA A 92 -26.38 -19.65 -5.98
C ALA A 92 -25.95 -20.42 -4.72
N ALA A 93 -26.76 -21.37 -4.28
CA ALA A 93 -26.50 -22.14 -3.06
C ALA A 93 -25.16 -22.92 -3.09
N GLU A 94 -24.77 -23.37 -4.29
CA GLU A 94 -23.55 -24.13 -4.54
C GLU A 94 -22.34 -23.23 -4.88
N ALA A 95 -22.51 -21.88 -4.90
CA ALA A 95 -21.40 -20.98 -5.16
C ALA A 95 -20.33 -21.12 -4.08
N TRP A 96 -19.05 -21.08 -4.46
CA TRP A 96 -17.90 -21.21 -3.56
C TRP A 96 -17.90 -20.18 -2.42
N TYR A 97 -18.57 -19.06 -2.61
CA TYR A 97 -18.71 -17.97 -1.65
C TYR A 97 -20.04 -17.99 -0.87
N ALA A 98 -20.97 -18.91 -1.17
CA ALA A 98 -22.31 -18.87 -0.59
C ALA A 98 -22.33 -18.89 0.93
N GLN A 99 -21.51 -19.73 1.56
CA GLN A 99 -21.39 -19.78 3.03
C GLN A 99 -20.78 -18.50 3.61
N ALA A 100 -19.79 -17.94 2.94
CA ALA A 100 -19.14 -16.69 3.37
C ALA A 100 -20.13 -15.51 3.28
N VAL A 101 -20.93 -15.43 2.21
CA VAL A 101 -21.96 -14.41 2.06
C VAL A 101 -23.04 -14.55 3.17
N ALA A 102 -23.53 -15.77 3.40
CA ALA A 102 -24.51 -16.03 4.46
C ALA A 102 -23.96 -15.67 5.85
N TRP A 103 -22.70 -16.02 6.12
CA TRP A 103 -22.03 -15.64 7.36
C TRP A 103 -21.86 -14.11 7.49
N ALA A 104 -21.41 -13.43 6.45
CA ALA A 104 -21.19 -11.99 6.48
C ALA A 104 -22.49 -11.22 6.73
N ALA A 105 -23.59 -11.66 6.12
CA ALA A 105 -24.90 -11.06 6.34
C ALA A 105 -25.44 -11.33 7.76
N ALA A 106 -25.31 -12.57 8.26
CA ALA A 106 -25.75 -12.95 9.60
C ALA A 106 -24.97 -12.21 10.72
N ASN A 107 -23.73 -11.84 10.46
CA ASN A 107 -22.86 -11.12 11.41
C ASN A 107 -22.77 -9.59 11.13
N SER A 108 -23.62 -9.08 10.25
CA SER A 108 -23.66 -7.64 9.89
C SER A 108 -22.33 -7.09 9.33
N VAL A 109 -21.45 -7.97 8.83
CA VAL A 109 -20.18 -7.58 8.20
C VAL A 109 -20.44 -6.98 6.82
N ALA A 110 -21.28 -7.65 6.02
CA ALA A 110 -21.68 -7.18 4.70
C ALA A 110 -23.12 -7.58 4.42
N GLY A 111 -23.91 -6.66 3.87
CA GLY A 111 -25.30 -6.91 3.42
C GLY A 111 -25.42 -6.74 1.91
N GLY A 112 -26.64 -6.96 1.41
CA GLY A 112 -27.01 -6.65 0.03
C GLY A 112 -27.34 -5.18 -0.17
N TYR A 113 -27.72 -4.84 -1.39
CA TYR A 113 -28.06 -3.46 -1.80
C TYR A 113 -29.51 -3.05 -1.52
N GLY A 114 -30.28 -3.90 -0.82
CA GLY A 114 -31.67 -3.62 -0.46
C GLY A 114 -32.72 -4.07 -1.48
N ASP A 115 -32.27 -4.55 -2.65
CA ASP A 115 -33.10 -5.10 -3.74
C ASP A 115 -33.16 -6.63 -3.75
N GLY A 116 -32.58 -7.27 -2.73
CA GLY A 116 -32.45 -8.72 -2.64
C GLY A 116 -31.20 -9.30 -3.29
N CYS A 117 -30.31 -8.46 -3.82
CA CYS A 117 -29.03 -8.85 -4.41
C CYS A 117 -27.86 -8.56 -3.45
N PHE A 118 -26.83 -9.41 -3.52
CA PHE A 118 -25.57 -9.22 -2.80
C PHE A 118 -24.51 -8.52 -3.65
N GLY A 119 -24.50 -8.74 -4.96
CA GLY A 119 -23.48 -8.27 -5.89
C GLY A 119 -22.14 -9.01 -5.75
N PRO A 120 -22.11 -10.37 -5.81
CA PRO A 120 -20.89 -11.14 -5.51
C PRO A 120 -19.71 -10.81 -6.42
N GLU A 121 -19.98 -10.55 -7.69
CA GLU A 121 -18.95 -10.25 -8.72
C GLU A 121 -18.62 -8.76 -8.84
N GLU A 122 -19.30 -7.90 -8.08
CA GLU A 122 -19.01 -6.47 -8.13
C GLU A 122 -17.67 -6.16 -7.47
N PRO A 123 -16.86 -5.28 -8.08
CA PRO A 123 -15.60 -4.86 -7.50
C PRO A 123 -15.84 -4.03 -6.24
N VAL A 124 -14.98 -4.20 -5.26
CA VAL A 124 -15.02 -3.47 -3.98
C VAL A 124 -14.39 -2.11 -4.13
N THR A 125 -15.08 -1.07 -3.66
CA THR A 125 -14.48 0.27 -3.53
C THR A 125 -13.69 0.41 -2.22
N ARG A 126 -12.81 1.42 -2.13
CA ARG A 126 -11.99 1.67 -0.93
C ARG A 126 -12.85 1.96 0.29
N GLU A 127 -13.92 2.73 0.17
CA GLU A 127 -14.85 2.96 1.29
C GLU A 127 -15.60 1.70 1.70
N GLN A 128 -15.93 0.81 0.75
CA GLN A 128 -16.55 -0.47 1.06
C GLN A 128 -15.58 -1.40 1.78
N MET A 129 -14.32 -1.45 1.36
CA MET A 129 -13.27 -2.23 2.03
C MET A 129 -13.12 -1.77 3.49
N ALA A 130 -12.97 -0.47 3.73
CA ALA A 130 -12.90 0.08 5.08
C ALA A 130 -14.14 -0.29 5.91
N ALA A 131 -15.34 -0.15 5.34
CA ALA A 131 -16.59 -0.48 6.02
C ALA A 131 -16.71 -1.98 6.39
N PHE A 132 -16.23 -2.88 5.54
CA PHE A 132 -16.26 -4.32 5.81
C PHE A 132 -15.29 -4.69 6.93
N LEU A 133 -14.06 -4.15 6.90
CA LEU A 133 -13.07 -4.36 7.96
C LEU A 133 -13.54 -3.78 9.29
N TRP A 134 -14.06 -2.56 9.29
CA TRP A 134 -14.59 -1.89 10.49
C TRP A 134 -15.72 -2.68 11.15
N ARG A 135 -16.71 -3.12 10.36
CA ARG A 135 -17.81 -3.94 10.87
C ARG A 135 -17.31 -5.29 11.39
N ARG A 136 -16.34 -5.90 10.70
CA ARG A 136 -15.71 -7.15 11.14
C ARG A 136 -14.94 -6.97 12.45
N ALA A 137 -14.35 -5.78 12.68
CA ALA A 137 -13.68 -5.41 13.93
C ALA A 137 -14.65 -5.07 15.09
N GLY A 138 -15.97 -5.09 14.85
CA GLY A 138 -16.98 -4.77 15.86
C GLY A 138 -17.40 -3.31 15.89
N SER A 139 -17.13 -2.57 14.82
CA SER A 139 -17.51 -1.15 14.66
C SER A 139 -16.95 -0.23 15.75
N PRO A 140 -15.62 -0.25 16.01
CA PRO A 140 -15.03 0.62 17.04
C PRO A 140 -15.15 2.11 16.66
N GLU A 141 -15.27 2.98 17.66
CA GLU A 141 -15.28 4.43 17.48
C GLU A 141 -13.84 4.94 17.24
N ALA A 142 -13.65 5.77 16.22
CA ALA A 142 -12.41 6.52 16.06
C ALA A 142 -12.30 7.66 17.08
N GLN A 143 -11.14 7.79 17.71
CA GLN A 143 -10.87 8.82 18.74
C GLN A 143 -10.25 10.07 18.12
N ASP A 144 -9.44 9.91 17.08
CA ASP A 144 -8.77 10.98 16.38
C ASP A 144 -9.16 10.96 14.89
N ARG A 145 -9.62 12.10 14.38
CA ARG A 145 -10.13 12.24 13.02
C ARG A 145 -9.17 13.12 12.22
N GLN A 146 -8.39 12.50 11.37
CA GLN A 146 -7.68 13.24 10.34
C GLN A 146 -8.62 13.42 9.14
N VAL A 147 -8.47 14.54 8.42
CA VAL A 147 -9.39 14.88 7.34
C VAL A 147 -8.69 14.69 6.00
N PHE A 148 -9.22 13.78 5.19
CA PHE A 148 -8.80 13.68 3.79
C PHE A 148 -9.29 14.86 2.95
N ALA A 149 -8.53 15.24 1.94
CA ALA A 149 -8.89 16.36 1.06
C ALA A 149 -10.25 16.14 0.34
N ASP A 150 -10.63 14.88 0.15
CA ASP A 150 -11.90 14.47 -0.46
C ASP A 150 -12.90 13.87 0.55
N GLN A 151 -12.77 14.22 1.83
CA GLN A 151 -13.66 13.75 2.93
C GLN A 151 -15.15 13.85 2.56
N THR A 152 -15.56 14.90 1.87
CA THR A 152 -16.96 15.12 1.47
C THR A 152 -17.47 14.14 0.41
N MET A 153 -16.58 13.40 -0.22
CA MET A 153 -16.90 12.35 -1.20
C MET A 153 -17.17 11.00 -0.55
N ILE A 154 -16.79 10.83 0.71
CA ILE A 154 -17.03 9.60 1.47
C ILE A 154 -18.52 9.47 1.75
N SER A 155 -19.10 8.31 1.40
CA SER A 155 -20.50 8.01 1.67
C SER A 155 -20.80 8.00 3.16
N ALA A 156 -21.96 8.49 3.57
CA ALA A 156 -22.34 8.63 4.98
C ALA A 156 -22.22 7.30 5.77
N TYR A 157 -22.42 6.15 5.14
CA TYR A 157 -22.30 4.84 5.78
C TYR A 157 -20.84 4.44 6.08
N ALA A 158 -19.87 5.08 5.43
CA ALA A 158 -18.46 4.71 5.48
C ALA A 158 -17.60 5.70 6.30
N VAL A 159 -18.14 6.85 6.69
CA VAL A 159 -17.37 7.91 7.38
C VAL A 159 -16.66 7.36 8.62
N ASP A 160 -17.41 6.76 9.56
CA ASP A 160 -16.82 6.22 10.79
C ASP A 160 -15.82 5.09 10.54
N ALA A 161 -16.07 4.29 9.50
CA ALA A 161 -15.18 3.20 9.11
C ALA A 161 -13.87 3.71 8.52
N VAL A 162 -13.91 4.77 7.70
CA VAL A 162 -12.73 5.40 7.12
C VAL A 162 -11.91 6.11 8.19
N ASP A 163 -12.58 6.86 9.10
CA ASP A 163 -11.92 7.50 10.23
C ASP A 163 -11.18 6.47 11.10
N TRP A 164 -11.84 5.36 11.45
CA TRP A 164 -11.21 4.26 12.19
C TRP A 164 -10.05 3.61 11.43
N ALA A 165 -10.24 3.32 10.15
CA ALA A 165 -9.22 2.66 9.36
C ALA A 165 -7.98 3.55 9.16
N GLN A 166 -8.15 4.88 9.12
CA GLN A 166 -7.06 5.85 9.09
C GLN A 166 -6.35 5.94 10.45
N GLU A 167 -7.09 6.11 11.55
CA GLU A 167 -6.52 6.17 12.91
C GLU A 167 -5.68 4.93 13.24
N THR A 168 -6.13 3.76 12.80
CA THR A 168 -5.44 2.48 13.04
C THR A 168 -4.36 2.15 12.00
N GLY A 169 -4.05 3.06 11.07
CA GLY A 169 -3.04 2.84 10.06
C GLY A 169 -3.41 1.81 8.98
N ILE A 170 -4.64 1.29 8.96
CA ILE A 170 -5.11 0.32 7.97
C ILE A 170 -5.16 0.94 6.58
N VAL A 171 -5.63 2.19 6.50
CA VAL A 171 -5.66 2.96 5.26
C VAL A 171 -4.84 4.23 5.39
N SER A 172 -4.26 4.65 4.29
CA SER A 172 -3.61 5.94 4.11
C SER A 172 -4.21 6.67 2.91
N GLY A 173 -3.90 7.95 2.77
CA GLY A 173 -4.26 8.71 1.57
C GLY A 173 -3.49 8.20 0.34
N ARG A 174 -4.06 8.41 -0.82
CA ARG A 174 -3.36 8.45 -2.10
C ARG A 174 -3.06 9.90 -2.41
N GLY A 175 -2.07 10.24 -3.16
CA GLY A 175 -1.57 11.58 -3.44
C GLY A 175 -2.49 12.77 -3.09
N GLU A 176 -1.95 13.88 -2.69
CA GLU A 176 -2.71 15.07 -2.23
C GLU A 176 -3.63 14.82 -1.01
N ASN A 177 -3.24 13.90 -0.13
CA ASN A 177 -4.03 13.50 1.04
C ASN A 177 -5.49 13.13 0.70
N ARG A 178 -5.72 12.39 -0.40
CA ARG A 178 -7.06 11.95 -0.83
C ARG A 178 -7.27 10.49 -0.46
N PHE A 179 -8.46 10.17 0.00
CA PHE A 179 -8.85 8.79 0.29
C PHE A 179 -9.31 8.03 -0.96
N GLU A 180 -9.92 8.72 -1.93
CA GLU A 180 -10.54 8.16 -3.14
C GLU A 180 -11.60 7.09 -2.82
N PRO A 181 -12.70 7.46 -2.15
CA PRO A 181 -13.68 6.49 -1.62
C PRO A 181 -14.27 5.56 -2.67
N ALA A 182 -14.50 6.06 -3.90
CA ALA A 182 -15.04 5.28 -5.01
C ALA A 182 -13.96 4.52 -5.82
N GLY A 183 -12.68 4.71 -5.51
CA GLY A 183 -11.58 3.98 -6.14
C GLY A 183 -11.72 2.47 -5.90
N LEU A 184 -11.45 1.65 -6.90
CA LEU A 184 -11.49 0.20 -6.76
C LEU A 184 -10.25 -0.29 -6.03
N VAL A 185 -10.43 -1.33 -5.21
CA VAL A 185 -9.32 -1.95 -4.46
C VAL A 185 -8.77 -3.12 -5.26
N THR A 186 -7.45 -3.15 -5.44
CA THR A 186 -6.77 -4.30 -6.04
C THR A 186 -6.55 -5.41 -5.02
N ARG A 187 -6.15 -6.59 -5.48
CA ARG A 187 -5.81 -7.72 -4.62
C ARG A 187 -4.57 -7.41 -3.76
N ALA A 188 -3.59 -6.69 -4.32
CA ALA A 188 -2.41 -6.21 -3.58
C ALA A 188 -2.80 -5.23 -2.47
N GLU A 189 -3.59 -4.19 -2.78
CA GLU A 189 -4.09 -3.25 -1.77
C GLU A 189 -4.90 -3.95 -0.67
N SER A 190 -5.75 -4.92 -1.07
CA SER A 190 -6.52 -5.70 -0.09
C SER A 190 -5.63 -6.52 0.84
N ALA A 191 -4.55 -7.12 0.31
CA ALA A 191 -3.58 -7.85 1.13
C ALA A 191 -2.91 -6.93 2.16
N VAL A 192 -2.51 -5.72 1.75
CA VAL A 192 -1.88 -4.75 2.65
C VAL A 192 -2.85 -4.24 3.72
N MET A 193 -4.09 -3.90 3.36
CA MET A 193 -5.09 -3.47 4.34
C MET A 193 -5.41 -4.59 5.36
N LEU A 194 -5.49 -5.84 4.91
CA LEU A 194 -5.68 -7.02 5.78
C LEU A 194 -4.46 -7.26 6.69
N TYR A 195 -3.26 -7.16 6.15
CA TYR A 195 -2.02 -7.33 6.90
C TYR A 195 -1.92 -6.29 8.01
N ARG A 196 -2.08 -5.00 7.70
CA ARG A 196 -2.07 -3.92 8.68
C ARG A 196 -3.11 -4.11 9.77
N TRP A 197 -4.32 -4.53 9.40
CA TRP A 197 -5.39 -4.79 10.37
C TRP A 197 -5.09 -5.96 11.30
N LEU A 198 -4.49 -7.05 10.79
CA LEU A 198 -4.37 -8.31 11.53
C LEU A 198 -3.03 -8.45 12.25
N SER A 199 -1.96 -7.86 11.75
CA SER A 199 -0.65 -7.89 12.42
C SER A 199 -0.62 -6.99 13.65
N GLY A 200 -1.49 -5.98 13.74
CA GLY A 200 -1.47 -4.98 14.80
C GLY A 200 -0.18 -4.14 14.81
N GLU A 201 0.64 -4.31 13.78
CA GLU A 201 1.82 -3.49 13.57
C GLU A 201 1.39 -2.16 12.99
N ASP A 202 1.80 -1.10 13.66
CA ASP A 202 1.72 0.27 13.17
C ASP A 202 2.73 0.40 12.01
N ASN A 203 2.40 -0.32 10.92
CA ASN A 203 3.30 -0.49 9.77
C ASN A 203 3.12 0.69 8.81
N THR A 204 3.53 1.86 9.30
CA THR A 204 3.66 3.09 8.51
C THR A 204 4.70 2.99 7.39
N GLN A 205 5.33 1.81 7.22
CA GLN A 205 6.37 1.58 6.20
C GLN A 205 5.90 0.83 4.94
N GLN A 206 4.71 0.20 4.93
CA GLN A 206 4.16 -0.37 3.69
C GLN A 206 3.30 0.68 2.98
N THR A 207 3.90 1.38 2.08
CA THR A 207 3.30 2.47 1.32
C THR A 207 2.38 1.91 0.23
N GLU A 208 1.05 2.12 0.35
CA GLU A 208 0.13 1.88 -0.78
C GLU A 208 0.47 2.81 -1.96
N PRO A 209 0.23 2.39 -3.22
CA PRO A 209 0.34 3.31 -4.35
C PRO A 209 -0.61 4.49 -4.12
N GLY A 210 -0.04 5.70 -4.04
CA GLY A 210 -0.79 6.94 -3.83
C GLY A 210 -0.72 7.55 -2.45
N GLN A 211 0.12 7.05 -1.52
CA GLN A 211 0.55 7.89 -0.40
C GLN A 211 1.30 9.11 -0.95
N ASP A 212 1.05 10.28 -0.35
CA ASP A 212 1.86 11.46 -0.67
C ASP A 212 3.33 11.08 -0.55
N ILE A 213 4.00 11.00 -1.69
CA ILE A 213 5.44 10.83 -1.69
C ILE A 213 5.98 12.09 -1.02
N PRO A 214 6.79 11.94 0.04
CA PRO A 214 7.32 13.12 0.72
C PRO A 214 8.08 13.97 -0.29
N LEU A 215 7.93 15.27 -0.17
CA LEU A 215 8.70 16.21 -0.96
C LEU A 215 10.19 16.00 -0.64
N LEU A 216 11.00 16.06 -1.67
CA LEU A 216 12.44 16.01 -1.51
C LEU A 216 13.00 17.42 -1.56
N ARG A 217 13.77 17.81 -0.56
CA ARG A 217 14.54 19.04 -0.59
C ARG A 217 15.92 18.75 -1.15
N ILE A 218 16.31 19.48 -2.18
CA ILE A 218 17.70 19.50 -2.65
C ILE A 218 18.36 20.84 -2.31
N GLU A 219 19.66 20.81 -2.00
CA GLU A 219 20.44 22.02 -1.79
C GLU A 219 21.71 21.96 -2.64
N ALA A 220 21.93 23.00 -3.45
CA ALA A 220 23.10 23.16 -4.30
C ALA A 220 23.51 24.63 -4.34
N GLY A 221 24.82 24.94 -4.30
CA GLY A 221 25.34 26.32 -4.36
C GLY A 221 24.78 27.24 -3.28
N GLY A 222 24.36 26.70 -2.12
CA GLY A 222 23.76 27.46 -1.01
C GLY A 222 22.30 27.86 -1.25
N ARG A 223 21.63 27.30 -2.25
CA ARG A 223 20.20 27.47 -2.53
C ARG A 223 19.46 26.16 -2.38
N ALA A 224 18.26 26.23 -1.83
CA ALA A 224 17.38 25.07 -1.67
C ALA A 224 16.26 25.10 -2.70
N PHE A 225 15.88 23.89 -3.17
CA PHE A 225 14.79 23.67 -4.10
C PHE A 225 13.94 22.50 -3.60
N THR A 226 12.64 22.55 -3.87
CA THR A 226 11.72 21.46 -3.61
C THR A 226 11.56 20.60 -4.86
N VAL A 227 11.68 19.29 -4.71
CA VAL A 227 11.42 18.30 -5.77
C VAL A 227 10.12 17.60 -5.45
N VAL A 228 9.19 17.64 -6.37
CA VAL A 228 7.97 16.81 -6.35
C VAL A 228 8.38 15.45 -6.91
N MET A 229 8.29 14.42 -6.08
CA MET A 229 8.69 13.07 -6.45
C MET A 229 7.56 12.34 -7.20
N GLU A 230 7.94 11.46 -8.12
CA GLU A 230 6.98 10.59 -8.80
C GLU A 230 6.53 9.44 -7.89
N ASP A 231 5.29 8.99 -8.04
CA ASP A 231 4.78 7.82 -7.31
C ASP A 231 5.12 6.52 -8.07
N ASN A 232 6.38 6.12 -7.92
CA ASN A 232 6.84 4.86 -8.51
C ASN A 232 7.89 4.18 -7.62
N PRO A 233 8.15 2.87 -7.81
CA PRO A 233 9.10 2.12 -6.99
C PRO A 233 10.52 2.70 -7.00
N THR A 234 10.95 3.29 -8.12
CA THR A 234 12.29 3.89 -8.26
C THR A 234 12.45 5.13 -7.39
N ALA A 235 11.45 6.03 -7.40
CA ALA A 235 11.45 7.25 -6.60
C ALA A 235 11.42 6.92 -5.10
N ARG A 236 10.64 5.93 -4.71
CA ARG A 236 10.57 5.44 -3.32
C ARG A 236 11.90 4.88 -2.86
N ALA A 237 12.52 3.98 -3.63
CA ALA A 237 13.83 3.41 -3.33
C ALA A 237 14.95 4.48 -3.31
N PHE A 238 14.81 5.56 -4.08
CA PHE A 238 15.71 6.70 -4.02
C PHE A 238 15.56 7.48 -2.71
N LEU A 239 14.32 7.74 -2.29
CA LEU A 239 14.01 8.42 -1.02
C LEU A 239 14.51 7.65 0.21
N GLU A 240 14.48 6.32 0.17
CA GLU A 240 15.02 5.46 1.25
C GLU A 240 16.53 5.61 1.44
N GLN A 241 17.27 6.06 0.42
CA GLN A 241 18.69 6.35 0.54
C GLN A 241 18.99 7.74 1.12
N CYS A 242 17.97 8.60 1.24
CA CYS A 242 18.10 9.93 1.82
C CYS A 242 18.09 9.86 3.39
N PRO A 243 18.79 10.77 4.09
CA PRO A 243 19.53 11.91 3.55
C PRO A 243 20.89 11.51 2.96
N MET A 244 21.25 12.10 1.82
CA MET A 244 22.55 11.88 1.19
C MET A 244 23.10 13.15 0.55
N THR A 245 24.40 13.17 0.30
CA THR A 245 25.06 14.26 -0.43
C THR A 245 25.89 13.66 -1.55
N LEU A 246 25.60 14.05 -2.78
CA LEU A 246 26.25 13.53 -3.98
C LEU A 246 27.16 14.60 -4.61
N SER A 247 28.37 14.21 -4.98
CA SER A 247 29.28 15.06 -5.76
C SER A 247 28.99 14.85 -7.25
N MET A 248 27.97 15.54 -7.75
CA MET A 248 27.48 15.38 -9.10
C MET A 248 28.41 16.02 -10.14
N THR A 249 28.66 15.33 -11.23
CA THR A 249 29.55 15.72 -12.32
C THR A 249 28.77 16.37 -13.45
N GLU A 250 29.38 17.39 -14.07
CA GLU A 250 28.83 18.05 -15.26
C GLU A 250 28.88 17.16 -16.49
N LEU A 251 27.80 17.13 -17.25
CA LEU A 251 27.79 16.52 -18.58
C LEU A 251 27.00 17.40 -19.57
N ASN A 252 27.57 17.59 -20.75
CA ASN A 252 27.00 18.28 -21.90
C ASN A 252 26.55 19.76 -21.70
N GLY A 253 26.74 20.34 -20.54
CA GLY A 253 26.27 21.69 -20.21
C GLY A 253 24.76 21.82 -20.00
N ASN A 254 24.08 20.72 -19.67
CA ASN A 254 22.64 20.66 -19.46
C ASN A 254 22.21 19.76 -18.29
N GLU A 255 23.14 19.00 -17.72
CA GLU A 255 22.82 18.01 -16.68
C GLU A 255 23.96 17.79 -15.70
N LYS A 256 23.60 17.40 -14.47
CA LYS A 256 24.50 16.90 -13.44
C LYS A 256 24.14 15.44 -13.18
N TYR A 257 25.13 14.55 -13.10
CA TYR A 257 24.90 13.14 -12.85
C TYR A 257 25.79 12.58 -11.74
N TYR A 258 25.33 11.49 -11.16
CA TYR A 258 26.07 10.67 -10.20
C TYR A 258 25.66 9.20 -10.29
N ASP A 259 26.64 8.29 -10.32
CA ASP A 259 26.40 6.86 -10.29
C ASP A 259 26.33 6.38 -8.82
N LEU A 260 25.15 5.93 -8.40
CA LEU A 260 24.90 5.35 -7.07
C LEU A 260 25.66 4.02 -6.92
N GLU A 261 26.06 3.69 -5.70
CA GLU A 261 26.73 2.41 -5.41
C GLU A 261 25.78 1.21 -5.57
N ASN A 262 24.48 1.39 -5.25
CA ASN A 262 23.47 0.37 -5.36
C ASN A 262 22.49 0.71 -6.49
N ALA A 263 22.09 -0.31 -7.24
CA ALA A 263 21.04 -0.19 -8.25
C ALA A 263 19.68 0.08 -7.62
N LEU A 264 18.85 0.86 -8.31
CA LEU A 264 17.45 1.10 -7.98
C LEU A 264 16.56 0.28 -8.92
N PRO A 265 15.32 -0.05 -8.51
CA PRO A 265 14.31 -0.53 -9.43
C PRO A 265 14.21 0.45 -10.61
N ALA A 266 14.15 -0.04 -11.84
CA ALA A 266 14.13 0.83 -13.03
C ALA A 266 13.07 0.37 -14.03
N ASP A 267 12.27 1.33 -14.49
CA ASP A 267 11.30 1.18 -15.59
C ASP A 267 11.53 2.30 -16.63
N PRO A 268 12.56 2.18 -17.48
CA PRO A 268 12.98 3.26 -18.37
C PRO A 268 11.99 3.46 -19.52
N GLN A 269 11.47 4.68 -19.65
CA GLN A 269 10.62 5.14 -20.73
C GLN A 269 11.34 6.17 -21.60
N GLN A 270 11.03 6.23 -22.91
CA GLN A 270 11.57 7.29 -23.76
C GLN A 270 11.12 8.66 -23.25
N ALA A 271 12.08 9.49 -22.86
CA ALA A 271 11.78 10.79 -22.28
C ALA A 271 11.22 11.79 -23.31
N GLY A 272 11.68 11.71 -24.55
CA GLY A 272 11.28 12.64 -25.61
C GLY A 272 11.75 14.06 -25.36
N GLN A 273 11.07 14.81 -24.51
CA GLN A 273 11.42 16.15 -24.05
C GLN A 273 11.88 16.10 -22.60
N ILE A 274 13.02 16.72 -22.30
CA ILE A 274 13.55 16.97 -20.96
C ILE A 274 13.31 18.44 -20.61
N HIS A 275 12.95 18.70 -19.37
CA HIS A 275 12.78 20.05 -18.85
C HIS A 275 13.76 20.35 -17.73
N ALA A 276 14.12 21.64 -17.60
CA ALA A 276 14.92 22.09 -16.47
C ALA A 276 14.20 21.73 -15.15
N GLY A 277 14.91 21.09 -14.23
CA GLY A 277 14.38 20.58 -12.97
C GLY A 277 14.04 19.08 -13.00
N ASP A 278 14.02 18.43 -14.16
CA ASP A 278 13.79 16.96 -14.22
C ASP A 278 14.88 16.22 -13.44
N LEU A 279 14.46 15.36 -12.49
CA LEU A 279 15.30 14.42 -11.76
C LEU A 279 14.98 13.02 -12.24
N LEU A 280 15.91 12.39 -12.93
CA LEU A 280 15.70 11.12 -13.64
C LEU A 280 16.77 10.10 -13.27
N LEU A 281 16.48 8.81 -13.46
CA LEU A 281 17.43 7.72 -13.37
C LEU A 281 17.75 7.19 -14.79
N TYR A 282 19.00 7.24 -15.19
CA TYR A 282 19.50 6.59 -16.39
C TYR A 282 20.01 5.20 -16.03
N ARG A 283 19.58 4.17 -16.78
CA ARG A 283 19.78 2.75 -16.42
C ARG A 283 19.16 2.44 -15.07
N ASP A 284 19.93 1.87 -14.15
CA ASP A 284 19.49 1.42 -12.82
C ASP A 284 20.21 2.10 -11.65
N ASN A 285 21.23 2.93 -11.91
CA ASN A 285 22.02 3.55 -10.84
C ASN A 285 22.53 4.97 -11.12
N CYS A 286 22.33 5.53 -12.32
CA CYS A 286 22.84 6.87 -12.64
C CYS A 286 21.73 7.92 -12.44
N VAL A 287 21.80 8.66 -11.33
CA VAL A 287 20.90 9.78 -11.04
C VAL A 287 21.33 10.99 -11.83
N VAL A 288 20.39 11.63 -12.52
CA VAL A 288 20.60 12.79 -13.39
C VAL A 288 19.66 13.92 -13.01
N LEU A 289 20.19 15.09 -12.73
CA LEU A 289 19.44 16.33 -12.49
C LEU A 289 19.68 17.27 -13.67
N PHE A 290 18.63 17.52 -14.42
CA PHE A 290 18.64 18.39 -15.58
C PHE A 290 18.39 19.86 -15.19
N TYR A 291 19.08 20.79 -15.87
CA TYR A 291 18.92 22.22 -15.61
C TYR A 291 18.71 23.04 -16.88
N GLU A 292 18.59 22.39 -18.06
CA GLU A 292 18.26 22.98 -19.35
C GLU A 292 17.24 22.11 -20.09
N ASP A 293 16.40 22.75 -20.90
CA ASP A 293 15.41 22.07 -21.75
C ASP A 293 16.04 21.54 -23.02
N PHE A 294 15.83 20.28 -23.37
CA PHE A 294 16.26 19.71 -24.64
C PHE A 294 15.46 18.45 -25.02
N SER A 295 15.60 18.00 -26.26
CA SER A 295 15.00 16.74 -26.73
C SER A 295 16.02 15.61 -26.72
N THR A 296 15.58 14.41 -26.31
CA THR A 296 16.42 13.23 -26.23
C THR A 296 15.71 11.99 -26.76
N THR A 297 16.49 11.03 -27.27
CA THR A 297 16.00 9.69 -27.61
C THR A 297 16.36 8.65 -26.54
N TYR A 298 17.05 9.04 -25.49
CA TYR A 298 17.39 8.16 -24.38
C TYR A 298 16.15 7.85 -23.53
N ALA A 299 16.19 6.68 -22.91
CA ALA A 299 15.17 6.23 -21.97
C ALA A 299 15.66 6.44 -20.53
N TYR A 300 14.76 6.91 -19.69
CA TYR A 300 15.00 7.16 -18.27
C TYR A 300 13.81 6.69 -17.45
N THR A 301 14.03 6.38 -16.18
CA THR A 301 12.95 6.27 -15.19
C THR A 301 12.81 7.60 -14.46
N ARG A 302 11.59 8.13 -14.35
CA ARG A 302 11.35 9.40 -13.66
C ARG A 302 11.44 9.20 -12.14
N LEU A 303 12.20 10.08 -11.47
CA LEU A 303 12.26 10.17 -10.01
C LEU A 303 11.39 11.31 -9.50
N GLY A 304 11.37 12.43 -10.22
CA GLY A 304 10.64 13.62 -9.84
C GLY A 304 11.01 14.84 -10.68
N SER A 305 10.54 16.01 -10.25
CA SER A 305 10.90 17.29 -10.87
C SER A 305 10.95 18.42 -9.83
N VAL A 306 11.86 19.36 -10.01
CA VAL A 306 11.92 20.58 -9.21
C VAL A 306 10.67 21.43 -9.46
N GLU A 307 9.96 21.81 -8.40
CA GLU A 307 8.70 22.57 -8.48
C GLU A 307 8.90 23.94 -9.14
N ASP A 308 9.96 24.65 -8.78
CA ASP A 308 10.37 25.91 -9.39
C ASP A 308 11.86 25.85 -9.71
N PRO A 309 12.26 25.60 -10.98
CA PRO A 309 13.64 25.48 -11.39
C PRO A 309 14.34 26.84 -11.58
N ALA A 310 13.67 27.96 -11.26
CA ALA A 310 14.27 29.30 -11.43
C ALA A 310 15.56 29.47 -10.60
N GLY A 311 16.69 29.62 -11.31
CA GLY A 311 18.03 29.74 -10.73
C GLY A 311 18.69 28.42 -10.33
N LEU A 312 18.14 27.28 -10.75
CA LEU A 312 18.75 25.95 -10.55
C LEU A 312 20.09 25.86 -11.32
N ALA A 313 20.13 26.30 -12.58
CA ALA A 313 21.34 26.34 -13.38
C ALA A 313 22.45 27.15 -12.72
N ASP A 314 22.13 28.35 -12.17
CA ASP A 314 23.09 29.18 -11.45
C ASP A 314 23.60 28.50 -10.17
N ALA A 315 22.73 27.82 -9.43
CA ALA A 315 23.07 27.10 -8.19
C ALA A 315 23.97 25.88 -8.46
N LEU A 316 23.72 25.16 -9.54
CA LEU A 316 24.52 24.02 -9.97
C LEU A 316 25.86 24.45 -10.59
N GLY A 317 25.91 25.62 -11.21
CA GLY A 317 27.14 26.20 -11.79
C GLY A 317 27.82 25.28 -12.82
N SER A 318 29.04 25.64 -13.21
CA SER A 318 29.87 24.84 -14.13
C SER A 318 30.77 23.88 -13.35
N GLY A 319 30.94 22.65 -13.88
CA GLY A 319 31.80 21.62 -13.28
C GLY A 319 31.08 20.77 -12.23
N ALA A 320 31.85 20.09 -11.36
CA ALA A 320 31.25 19.25 -10.32
C ALA A 320 30.66 20.12 -9.19
N VAL A 321 29.54 19.69 -8.66
CA VAL A 321 28.83 20.37 -7.56
C VAL A 321 28.36 19.36 -6.51
N SER A 322 28.39 19.77 -5.25
CA SER A 322 27.82 18.98 -4.16
C SER A 322 26.33 19.31 -4.05
N VAL A 323 25.49 18.29 -4.16
CA VAL A 323 24.04 18.39 -4.01
C VAL A 323 23.60 17.52 -2.84
N SER A 324 22.95 18.11 -1.83
CA SER A 324 22.33 17.34 -0.74
C SER A 324 20.87 17.05 -1.07
N PHE A 325 20.40 15.89 -0.62
CA PHE A 325 19.06 15.39 -0.80
C PHE A 325 18.50 15.04 0.58
N GLU A 326 17.40 15.67 0.99
CA GLU A 326 16.75 15.48 2.28
C GLU A 326 15.24 15.31 2.09
N VAL A 327 14.66 14.26 2.69
CA VAL A 327 13.20 14.06 2.72
C VAL A 327 12.57 15.11 3.62
N GLN A 328 11.57 15.83 3.12
CA GLN A 328 10.77 16.76 3.92
C GLN A 328 9.68 16.00 4.64
N SER A 329 9.62 16.16 5.95
CA SER A 329 8.59 15.60 6.84
C SER A 329 7.35 16.49 6.92
#